data_48b942e689a69d5a7a42a0fac9c47611
#
_entry.id   48b942e689a69d5a7a42a0fac9c47611
#
_cell.length_a   1.000
_cell.length_b   1.000
_cell.length_c   1.000
_cell.angle_alpha   90.00
_cell.angle_beta   90.00
_cell.angle_gamma   90.00
#
_symmetry.space_group_name_H-M   'P 1'
#
loop_
_entity.id
_entity.type
_entity.pdbx_description
1 polymer ?
#
loop_
_entity_poly.entity_id
_entity_poly.type
_entity_poly.pdbx_seq_one_letter_code
_entity_poly.pdbx_strand_id
1 'polypeptide(L)'
;KDYDEGYLITDRTGSLYHLKQVKGRPYFRKIEIPNGLKIKYIFPTEFKNRKYHAFLTDDKNDLYVLYTKTYELKKSGIPHFNPQKDEISIFGNIFDWTVSLSNPEENKIYALDAESLRLLKQIDLARLYPDIQQNNFPVRLTFTSLSDKYVFPRISM
;
A
#
# COMPACT_ATOMS: atom_id res chain seq x y z
N LYS A 1 18.22 4.16 0.48
CA LYS A 1 17.86 2.75 0.77
C LYS A 1 19.09 2.00 1.23
N ASP A 2 18.94 1.17 2.24
CA ASP A 2 20.02 0.28 2.70
C ASP A 2 20.32 -0.85 1.70
N TYR A 3 19.46 -1.02 0.70
CA TYR A 3 19.59 -2.02 -0.34
C TYR A 3 18.85 -1.60 -1.62
N ASP A 4 19.30 -2.09 -2.75
CA ASP A 4 18.68 -1.88 -4.05
C ASP A 4 18.08 -3.20 -4.57
N GLU A 5 16.76 -3.26 -4.62
CA GLU A 5 16.03 -4.39 -5.22
C GLU A 5 15.71 -4.15 -6.70
N GLY A 6 16.18 -3.04 -7.28
CA GLY A 6 15.93 -2.69 -8.67
C GLY A 6 14.55 -2.06 -8.91
N TYR A 7 14.03 -2.28 -10.10
CA TYR A 7 12.80 -1.65 -10.59
C TYR A 7 11.75 -2.69 -10.93
N LEU A 8 10.52 -2.44 -10.48
CA LEU A 8 9.34 -3.12 -10.99
C LEU A 8 8.74 -2.27 -12.11
N ILE A 9 8.43 -2.89 -13.23
CA ILE A 9 7.96 -2.21 -14.44
C ILE A 9 6.69 -2.93 -14.91
N THR A 10 5.67 -2.18 -15.29
CA THR A 10 4.52 -2.71 -16.02
C THR A 10 4.47 -2.15 -17.42
N ASP A 11 4.09 -2.98 -18.39
CA ASP A 11 3.86 -2.56 -19.76
C ASP A 11 2.40 -2.15 -20.01
N ARG A 12 2.08 -1.72 -21.22
CA ARG A 12 0.72 -1.31 -21.59
C ARG A 12 -0.30 -2.45 -21.56
N THR A 13 0.14 -3.68 -21.57
CA THR A 13 -0.73 -4.88 -21.45
C THR A 13 -1.00 -5.25 -19.99
N GLY A 14 -0.32 -4.61 -19.04
CA GLY A 14 -0.38 -4.90 -17.61
C GLY A 14 0.52 -6.06 -17.19
N SER A 15 1.44 -6.51 -18.06
CA SER A 15 2.45 -7.50 -17.69
C SER A 15 3.49 -6.88 -16.76
N LEU A 16 3.97 -7.64 -15.78
CA LEU A 16 4.89 -7.19 -14.74
C LEU A 16 6.31 -7.73 -14.99
N TYR A 17 7.29 -6.86 -14.82
CA TYR A 17 8.70 -7.19 -15.00
C TYR A 17 9.54 -6.68 -13.83
N HIS A 18 10.63 -7.39 -13.54
CA HIS A 18 11.64 -6.95 -12.58
C HIS A 18 12.97 -6.74 -13.29
N LEU A 19 13.53 -5.54 -13.15
CA LEU A 19 14.83 -5.13 -13.67
C LEU A 19 15.74 -4.77 -12.51
N LYS A 20 16.90 -5.41 -12.41
CA LYS A 20 17.94 -5.07 -11.43
C LYS A 20 19.33 -5.36 -11.94
N GLN A 21 20.33 -4.90 -11.21
CA GLN A 21 21.72 -5.26 -11.45
C GLN A 21 22.16 -6.35 -10.44
N VAL A 22 22.74 -7.44 -10.94
CA VAL A 22 23.27 -8.51 -10.11
C VAL A 22 24.74 -8.70 -10.46
N LYS A 23 25.63 -8.43 -9.52
CA LYS A 23 27.09 -8.54 -9.71
C LYS A 23 27.57 -7.82 -10.98
N GLY A 24 27.09 -6.59 -11.23
CA GLY A 24 27.44 -5.79 -12.39
C GLY A 24 26.77 -6.20 -13.70
N ARG A 25 25.91 -7.22 -13.71
CA ARG A 25 25.18 -7.67 -14.89
C ARG A 25 23.71 -7.30 -14.81
N PRO A 26 23.07 -6.87 -15.90
CA PRO A 26 21.64 -6.63 -15.93
C PRO A 26 20.88 -7.94 -15.73
N TYR A 27 19.88 -7.91 -14.87
CA TYR A 27 18.93 -8.97 -14.66
C TYR A 27 17.55 -8.45 -15.01
N PHE A 28 16.91 -9.06 -15.99
CA PHE A 28 15.56 -8.74 -16.42
C PHE A 28 14.72 -10.00 -16.43
N ARG A 29 13.59 -9.95 -15.74
CA ARG A 29 12.68 -11.09 -15.61
C ARG A 29 11.24 -10.64 -15.74
N LYS A 30 10.45 -11.34 -16.56
CA LYS A 30 8.99 -11.27 -16.52
C LYS A 30 8.50 -12.01 -15.26
N ILE A 31 7.63 -11.37 -14.50
CA ILE A 31 6.97 -11.98 -13.34
C ILE A 31 5.67 -12.61 -13.84
N GLU A 32 5.49 -13.89 -13.53
CA GLU A 32 4.26 -14.59 -13.86
C GLU A 32 3.12 -14.08 -12.98
N ILE A 33 2.07 -13.62 -13.61
CA ILE A 33 0.84 -13.18 -12.96
C ILE A 33 -0.33 -14.03 -13.47
N PRO A 34 -1.41 -14.18 -12.67
CA PRO A 34 -2.60 -14.92 -13.10
C PRO A 34 -3.14 -14.44 -14.44
N ASN A 35 -3.64 -15.36 -15.25
CA ASN A 35 -4.22 -15.06 -16.57
C ASN A 35 -5.36 -14.04 -16.44
N GLY A 36 -5.33 -13.02 -17.29
CA GLY A 36 -6.33 -11.96 -17.30
C GLY A 36 -6.12 -10.85 -16.27
N LEU A 37 -5.13 -10.97 -15.40
CA LEU A 37 -4.75 -9.91 -14.48
C LEU A 37 -3.93 -8.84 -15.21
N LYS A 38 -4.26 -7.56 -15.00
CA LYS A 38 -3.54 -6.42 -15.58
C LYS A 38 -3.10 -5.49 -14.46
N ILE A 39 -1.81 -5.44 -14.21
CA ILE A 39 -1.26 -4.54 -13.18
C ILE A 39 -1.31 -3.10 -13.68
N LYS A 40 -1.87 -2.22 -12.84
CA LYS A 40 -2.03 -0.79 -13.15
C LYS A 40 -1.13 0.11 -12.33
N TYR A 41 -1.03 -0.13 -11.02
CA TYR A 41 -0.18 0.64 -10.12
C TYR A 41 0.73 -0.26 -9.30
N ILE A 42 1.93 0.26 -9.00
CA ILE A 42 2.98 -0.42 -8.26
C ILE A 42 3.44 0.49 -7.13
N PHE A 43 3.42 -0.02 -5.89
CA PHE A 43 3.87 0.66 -4.67
C PHE A 43 5.00 -0.15 -4.04
N PRO A 44 6.28 0.16 -4.34
CA PRO A 44 7.41 -0.56 -3.75
C PRO A 44 7.42 -0.43 -2.23
N THR A 45 7.78 -1.51 -1.56
CA THR A 45 7.90 -1.53 -0.10
C THR A 45 9.36 -1.41 0.33
N GLU A 46 9.57 -0.90 1.57
CA GLU A 46 10.90 -0.75 2.17
C GLU A 46 10.97 -1.42 3.55
N PHE A 47 10.24 -2.51 3.75
CA PHE A 47 10.28 -3.24 5.02
C PHE A 47 11.64 -3.90 5.26
N LYS A 48 12.18 -3.74 6.46
CA LYS A 48 13.48 -4.29 6.86
C LYS A 48 13.58 -5.81 6.67
N ASN A 49 12.48 -6.54 6.83
CA ASN A 49 12.44 -8.00 6.66
C ASN A 49 12.51 -8.46 5.20
N ARG A 50 12.38 -7.53 4.23
CA ARG A 50 12.41 -7.81 2.78
C ARG A 50 11.47 -8.92 2.33
N LYS A 51 10.42 -9.22 3.08
CA LYS A 51 9.44 -10.25 2.76
C LYS A 51 8.59 -9.84 1.56
N TYR A 52 8.19 -8.58 1.53
CA TYR A 52 7.32 -8.01 0.51
C TYR A 52 8.10 -7.09 -0.41
N HIS A 53 7.89 -7.25 -1.72
CA HIS A 53 8.56 -6.44 -2.74
C HIS A 53 7.76 -5.19 -3.07
N ALA A 54 6.45 -5.34 -3.25
CA ALA A 54 5.55 -4.26 -3.57
C ALA A 54 4.10 -4.61 -3.22
N PHE A 55 3.28 -3.58 -3.06
CA PHE A 55 1.84 -3.65 -3.23
C PHE A 55 1.49 -3.28 -4.66
N LEU A 56 0.51 -3.95 -5.24
CA LEU A 56 0.10 -3.76 -6.63
C LEU A 56 -1.42 -3.62 -6.70
N THR A 57 -1.92 -2.84 -7.64
CA THR A 57 -3.33 -2.87 -7.96
C THR A 57 -3.54 -3.24 -9.43
N ASP A 58 -4.65 -3.89 -9.71
CA ASP A 58 -5.08 -4.19 -11.06
C ASP A 58 -6.03 -3.11 -11.63
N ASP A 59 -6.56 -3.37 -12.83
CA ASP A 59 -7.53 -2.51 -13.50
C ASP A 59 -8.92 -2.49 -12.83
N LYS A 60 -9.19 -3.44 -11.91
CA LYS A 60 -10.40 -3.52 -11.10
C LYS A 60 -10.25 -2.91 -9.71
N ASN A 61 -9.08 -2.34 -9.40
CA ASN A 61 -8.73 -1.81 -8.08
C ASN A 61 -8.67 -2.87 -6.96
N ASP A 62 -8.40 -4.11 -7.32
CA ASP A 62 -8.05 -5.14 -6.35
C ASP A 62 -6.61 -4.96 -5.88
N LEU A 63 -6.35 -5.11 -4.59
CA LEU A 63 -5.02 -4.96 -3.99
C LEU A 63 -4.32 -6.30 -3.86
N TYR A 64 -3.07 -6.35 -4.31
CA TYR A 64 -2.20 -7.54 -4.27
C TYR A 64 -0.90 -7.24 -3.54
N VAL A 65 -0.30 -8.29 -2.98
CA VAL A 65 1.02 -8.26 -2.36
C VAL A 65 1.96 -9.14 -3.17
N LEU A 66 3.08 -8.57 -3.62
CA LEU A 66 4.15 -9.28 -4.30
C LEU A 66 5.25 -9.66 -3.32
N TYR A 67 5.58 -10.95 -3.24
CA TYR A 67 6.63 -11.46 -2.37
C TYR A 67 8.01 -11.36 -3.05
N THR A 68 9.04 -10.90 -2.29
CA THR A 68 10.37 -10.63 -2.84
C THR A 68 11.08 -11.86 -3.36
N LYS A 69 11.10 -12.95 -2.59
CA LYS A 69 11.91 -14.13 -2.93
C LYS A 69 11.26 -15.03 -3.98
N THR A 70 9.97 -15.22 -3.87
CA THR A 70 9.20 -16.16 -4.69
C THR A 70 8.61 -15.54 -5.93
N TYR A 71 8.42 -14.21 -5.93
CA TYR A 71 7.59 -13.45 -6.89
C TYR A 71 6.13 -13.92 -6.89
N GLU A 72 5.72 -14.59 -5.82
CA GLU A 72 4.32 -14.96 -5.63
C GLU A 72 3.47 -13.70 -5.47
N LEU A 73 2.35 -13.66 -6.16
CA LEU A 73 1.37 -12.59 -6.09
C LEU A 73 0.14 -13.10 -5.35
N LYS A 74 -0.15 -12.52 -4.18
CA LYS A 74 -1.35 -12.85 -3.41
C LYS A 74 -2.33 -11.68 -3.42
N LYS A 75 -3.60 -11.96 -3.69
CA LYS A 75 -4.68 -10.99 -3.54
C LYS A 75 -4.93 -10.74 -2.05
N SER A 76 -5.06 -9.47 -1.65
CA SER A 76 -5.47 -9.12 -0.29
C SER A 76 -6.98 -9.27 -0.11
N GLY A 77 -7.40 -9.47 1.14
CA GLY A 77 -8.82 -9.50 1.51
C GLY A 77 -9.49 -8.13 1.55
N ILE A 78 -8.81 -7.05 1.17
CA ILE A 78 -9.39 -5.71 1.07
C ILE A 78 -10.30 -5.68 -0.16
N PRO A 79 -11.60 -5.34 -0.01
CA PRO A 79 -12.57 -5.45 -1.10
C PRO A 79 -12.27 -4.55 -2.30
N HIS A 80 -11.74 -3.36 -2.05
CA HIS A 80 -11.49 -2.36 -3.10
C HIS A 80 -10.50 -1.31 -2.60
N PHE A 81 -9.55 -0.93 -3.44
CA PHE A 81 -8.63 0.18 -3.20
C PHE A 81 -8.34 0.93 -4.50
N ASN A 82 -8.86 2.13 -4.62
CA ASN A 82 -8.61 3.00 -5.78
C ASN A 82 -7.49 4.01 -5.45
N PRO A 83 -6.27 3.80 -5.95
CA PRO A 83 -5.13 4.68 -5.62
C PRO A 83 -5.27 6.15 -6.03
N GLN A 84 -6.27 6.47 -6.84
CA GLN A 84 -6.53 7.86 -7.27
C GLN A 84 -7.47 8.61 -6.33
N LYS A 85 -8.20 7.89 -5.47
CA LYS A 85 -9.22 8.46 -4.58
C LYS A 85 -8.98 8.15 -3.12
N ASP A 86 -8.39 6.97 -2.86
CA ASP A 86 -8.26 6.44 -1.52
C ASP A 86 -6.84 6.64 -0.99
N GLU A 87 -6.75 6.99 0.27
CA GLU A 87 -5.52 6.91 1.06
C GLU A 87 -5.47 5.59 1.81
N ILE A 88 -4.32 4.93 1.80
CA ILE A 88 -4.11 3.67 2.49
C ILE A 88 -2.96 3.78 3.47
N SER A 89 -3.17 3.27 4.68
CA SER A 89 -2.13 3.08 5.69
C SER A 89 -2.16 1.65 6.20
N ILE A 90 -1.00 1.00 6.24
CA ILE A 90 -0.86 -0.39 6.66
C ILE A 90 0.08 -0.46 7.85
N PHE A 91 -0.44 -0.96 8.97
CA PHE A 91 0.32 -1.24 10.18
C PHE A 91 0.20 -2.73 10.49
N GLY A 92 1.31 -3.37 10.82
CA GLY A 92 1.21 -4.79 11.10
C GLY A 92 2.47 -5.40 11.68
N ASN A 93 2.31 -6.63 12.11
CA ASN A 93 3.35 -7.51 12.59
C ASN A 93 3.36 -8.80 11.76
N ILE A 94 3.96 -9.87 12.30
CA ILE A 94 4.04 -11.17 11.62
C ILE A 94 2.71 -11.95 11.63
N PHE A 95 1.74 -11.55 12.45
CA PHE A 95 0.46 -12.24 12.63
C PHE A 95 -0.70 -11.51 11.98
N ASP A 96 -0.79 -10.19 12.21
CA ASP A 96 -1.94 -9.39 11.82
C ASP A 96 -1.54 -8.07 11.19
N TRP A 97 -2.33 -7.62 10.23
CA TRP A 97 -2.24 -6.29 9.65
C TRP A 97 -3.53 -5.51 9.93
N THR A 98 -3.35 -4.27 10.34
CA THR A 98 -4.44 -3.28 10.39
C THR A 98 -4.25 -2.34 9.20
N VAL A 99 -5.26 -2.27 8.36
CA VAL A 99 -5.26 -1.42 7.16
C VAL A 99 -6.35 -0.37 7.32
N SER A 100 -5.95 0.88 7.33
CA SER A 100 -6.87 2.02 7.26
C SER A 100 -7.00 2.45 5.81
N LEU A 101 -8.21 2.53 5.34
CA LEU A 101 -8.57 3.02 4.02
C LEU A 101 -9.55 4.18 4.18
N SER A 102 -9.17 5.34 3.67
CA SER A 102 -9.96 6.56 3.78
C SER A 102 -10.04 7.31 2.47
N ASN A 103 -11.20 7.90 2.24
CA ASN A 103 -11.47 8.87 1.19
C ASN A 103 -12.51 9.89 1.72
N PRO A 104 -12.88 10.93 0.96
CA PRO A 104 -13.85 11.94 1.43
C PRO A 104 -15.22 11.39 1.82
N GLU A 105 -15.60 10.20 1.33
CA GLU A 105 -16.93 9.61 1.54
C GLU A 105 -16.90 8.46 2.56
N GLU A 106 -15.75 7.78 2.70
CA GLU A 106 -15.64 6.57 3.49
C GLU A 106 -14.37 6.54 4.33
N ASN A 107 -14.48 5.98 5.53
CA ASN A 107 -13.34 5.74 6.41
C ASN A 107 -13.49 4.36 7.06
N LYS A 108 -12.71 3.40 6.59
CA LYS A 108 -12.82 1.98 6.96
C LYS A 108 -11.50 1.45 7.48
N ILE A 109 -11.60 0.58 8.47
CA ILE A 109 -10.47 -0.17 9.02
C ILE A 109 -10.69 -1.65 8.74
N TYR A 110 -9.66 -2.30 8.24
CA TYR A 110 -9.64 -3.74 7.97
C TYR A 110 -8.56 -4.40 8.82
N ALA A 111 -8.89 -5.55 9.40
CA ALA A 111 -7.92 -6.45 10.00
C ALA A 111 -7.70 -7.63 9.06
N LEU A 112 -6.45 -7.91 8.70
CA LEU A 112 -6.05 -9.01 7.84
C LEU A 112 -5.13 -9.96 8.60
N ASP A 113 -5.24 -11.24 8.32
CA ASP A 113 -4.22 -12.22 8.66
C ASP A 113 -2.95 -11.97 7.81
N ALA A 114 -1.79 -11.85 8.46
CA ALA A 114 -0.56 -11.43 7.78
C ALA A 114 0.04 -12.49 6.84
N GLU A 115 -0.32 -13.75 7.00
CA GLU A 115 0.19 -14.85 6.18
C GLU A 115 -0.71 -15.11 4.96
N SER A 116 -2.00 -15.29 5.21
CA SER A 116 -2.98 -15.59 4.17
C SER A 116 -3.53 -14.35 3.46
N LEU A 117 -3.35 -13.15 4.04
CA LEU A 117 -3.94 -11.87 3.63
C LEU A 117 -5.48 -11.86 3.64
N ARG A 118 -6.09 -12.83 4.32
CA ARG A 118 -7.54 -12.95 4.44
C ARG A 118 -8.09 -11.88 5.36
N LEU A 119 -9.22 -11.31 4.98
CA LEU A 119 -9.98 -10.39 5.82
C LEU A 119 -10.50 -11.11 7.07
N LEU A 120 -10.13 -10.61 8.24
CA LEU A 120 -10.59 -11.09 9.55
C LEU A 120 -11.77 -10.25 10.05
N LYS A 121 -11.65 -8.92 9.93
CA LYS A 121 -12.66 -7.98 10.41
C LYS A 121 -12.64 -6.69 9.59
N GLN A 122 -13.80 -6.07 9.46
CA GLN A 122 -13.98 -4.73 8.89
C GLN A 122 -14.76 -3.87 9.88
N ILE A 123 -14.34 -2.62 10.01
CA ILE A 123 -15.01 -1.59 10.81
C ILE A 123 -15.21 -0.38 9.92
N ASP A 124 -16.43 0.12 9.89
CA ASP A 124 -16.79 1.38 9.25
C ASP A 124 -16.84 2.46 10.36
N LEU A 125 -15.92 3.41 10.31
CA LEU A 125 -15.81 4.44 11.34
C LEU A 125 -16.98 5.41 11.33
N ALA A 126 -17.57 5.67 10.17
CA ALA A 126 -18.75 6.52 10.08
C ALA A 126 -19.97 5.92 10.78
N ARG A 127 -20.08 4.58 10.76
CA ARG A 127 -21.14 3.87 11.50
C ARG A 127 -20.86 3.75 13.00
N LEU A 128 -19.58 3.64 13.35
CA LEU A 128 -19.19 3.49 14.76
C LEU A 128 -19.30 4.82 15.51
N TYR A 129 -19.07 5.93 14.83
CA TYR A 129 -19.06 7.28 15.39
C TYR A 129 -19.92 8.24 14.54
N PRO A 130 -21.25 8.07 14.52
CA PRO A 130 -22.12 8.89 13.68
C PRO A 130 -22.12 10.37 14.07
N ASP A 131 -21.77 10.68 15.33
CA ASP A 131 -21.73 12.06 15.84
C ASP A 131 -20.41 12.78 15.55
N ILE A 132 -19.38 12.07 15.12
CA ILE A 132 -18.17 12.67 14.58
C ILE A 132 -18.44 13.01 13.10
N GLN A 133 -19.36 13.92 12.86
CA GLN A 133 -19.34 14.66 11.61
C GLN A 133 -17.96 15.30 11.53
N GLN A 134 -17.26 15.03 10.46
CA GLN A 134 -16.03 15.73 10.12
C GLN A 134 -16.40 17.21 10.01
N ASN A 135 -16.34 17.90 11.12
CA ASN A 135 -16.27 19.35 11.10
C ASN A 135 -14.94 19.65 10.40
N ASN A 136 -15.01 19.78 9.09
CA ASN A 136 -13.91 20.28 8.30
C ASN A 136 -13.65 21.71 8.77
N PHE A 137 -12.89 21.82 9.84
CA PHE A 137 -12.39 23.11 10.27
C PHE A 137 -11.53 23.61 9.12
N PRO A 138 -11.84 24.79 8.55
CA PRO A 138 -11.14 25.29 7.37
C PRO A 138 -9.67 25.60 7.66
N VAL A 139 -9.25 25.45 8.90
CA VAL A 139 -7.90 25.72 9.37
C VAL A 139 -7.27 24.41 9.90
N ARG A 140 -6.18 23.99 9.29
CA ARG A 140 -5.40 22.85 9.75
C ARG A 140 -4.12 23.33 10.45
N LEU A 141 -3.95 22.95 11.70
CA LEU A 141 -2.70 23.14 12.43
C LEU A 141 -1.84 21.88 12.25
N THR A 142 -0.70 22.03 11.62
CA THR A 142 0.29 20.95 11.47
C THR A 142 1.57 21.32 12.17
N PHE A 143 2.24 20.32 12.74
CA PHE A 143 3.55 20.51 13.36
C PHE A 143 4.60 19.88 12.42
N THR A 144 5.56 20.71 11.99
CA THR A 144 6.68 20.22 11.18
C THR A 144 7.97 20.39 11.95
N SER A 145 8.79 19.35 11.99
CA SER A 145 10.15 19.41 12.53
C SER A 145 11.13 19.46 11.37
N LEU A 146 12.01 20.48 11.38
CA LEU A 146 13.16 20.56 10.49
C LEU A 146 14.41 19.92 11.10
N SER A 147 14.36 19.65 12.40
CA SER A 147 15.39 18.94 13.16
C SER A 147 14.77 18.40 14.45
N ASP A 148 15.38 17.42 15.09
CA ASP A 148 14.92 16.83 16.35
C ASP A 148 14.82 17.83 17.52
N LYS A 149 15.26 19.07 17.33
CA LYS A 149 15.30 20.11 18.36
C LYS A 149 14.18 21.13 18.29
N TYR A 150 13.53 21.32 17.13
CA TYR A 150 12.57 22.42 16.97
C TYR A 150 11.33 21.95 16.19
N VAL A 151 10.18 22.18 16.77
CA VAL A 151 8.87 21.93 16.15
C VAL A 151 8.21 23.25 15.84
N PHE A 152 7.87 23.47 14.58
CA PHE A 152 7.22 24.70 14.13
C PHE A 152 5.74 24.43 13.80
N PRO A 153 4.80 25.17 14.43
CA PRO A 153 3.41 25.10 14.02
C PRO A 153 3.24 25.76 12.65
N ARG A 154 2.51 25.11 11.78
CA ARG A 154 2.06 25.69 10.52
C ARG A 154 0.53 25.67 10.46
N ILE A 155 -0.04 26.81 10.08
CA ILE A 155 -1.46 26.96 9.85
C ILE A 155 -1.65 27.00 8.34
N SER A 156 -2.44 26.07 7.81
CA SER A 156 -2.92 26.08 6.41
C SER A 156 -4.43 26.26 6.39
N MET A 157 -4.88 27.13 5.52
CA MET A 157 -6.30 27.33 5.23
C MET A 157 -6.68 26.52 3.99
#